data_e9d1752e3319cc88a1c30954f0406bc1
#
_entry.id   e9d1752e3319cc88a1c30954f0406bc1
#
_cell.length_a   1.000
_cell.length_b   1.000
_cell.length_c   1.000
_cell.angle_alpha   90.00
_cell.angle_beta   90.00
_cell.angle_gamma   90.00
#
_symmetry.space_group_name_H-M   'P 1'
#
loop_
_entity.id
_entity.type
_entity.pdbx_description
1 polymer ?
#
loop_
_entity_poly.entity_id
_entity_poly.type
_entity_poly.pdbx_seq_one_letter_code
_entity_poly.pdbx_strand_id
1 'polypeptide(L)'
;VNDISGGDFDENLLKTVAETKLPYILMHSNSTYQNMHEKIHYEDIIVSLNYSFSKKINELQKLGIYDVILDPGFGFGKTIEDQYKMIDEVQHIGFEKFPLLIGISRKSFIYKPLGKLPTEINEETQNLHRKVLEKGAKILRVHDVADTKKTIEEMR
;
A
#
# COMPACT_ATOMS: atom_id res chain seq x y z
N VAL A 1 8.90 2.85 -10.81
CA VAL A 1 7.60 3.36 -11.32
C VAL A 1 6.55 3.13 -10.24
N ASN A 2 5.81 4.18 -9.81
CA ASN A 2 4.71 4.04 -8.86
C ASN A 2 3.39 4.09 -9.63
N ASP A 3 2.65 2.98 -9.60
CA ASP A 3 1.38 2.86 -10.30
C ASP A 3 0.25 2.45 -9.35
N ILE A 4 -0.78 3.29 -9.29
CA ILE A 4 -1.96 3.10 -8.43
C ILE A 4 -3.03 2.21 -9.08
N SER A 5 -2.82 1.83 -10.34
CA SER A 5 -3.78 1.04 -11.11
C SER A 5 -3.48 -0.46 -11.14
N GLY A 6 -2.26 -0.85 -10.77
CA GLY A 6 -1.78 -2.21 -10.98
C GLY A 6 -1.66 -2.58 -12.46
N GLY A 7 -1.46 -1.59 -13.34
CA GLY A 7 -1.35 -1.77 -14.78
C GLY A 7 -2.66 -1.69 -15.56
N ASP A 8 -3.80 -1.44 -14.88
CA ASP A 8 -5.11 -1.58 -15.51
C ASP A 8 -5.64 -0.29 -16.19
N PHE A 9 -4.96 0.86 -16.00
CA PHE A 9 -5.43 2.13 -16.60
C PHE A 9 -4.88 2.39 -18.01
N ASP A 10 -3.76 1.77 -18.36
CA ASP A 10 -3.12 1.90 -19.66
C ASP A 10 -2.54 0.54 -20.09
N GLU A 11 -3.04 -0.02 -21.19
CA GLU A 11 -2.62 -1.31 -21.72
C GLU A 11 -1.14 -1.39 -22.14
N ASN A 12 -0.49 -0.24 -22.36
CA ASN A 12 0.92 -0.15 -22.72
C ASN A 12 1.84 0.09 -21.53
N LEU A 13 1.29 0.44 -20.35
CA LEU A 13 2.08 0.79 -19.17
C LEU A 13 3.06 -0.33 -18.79
N LEU A 14 2.57 -1.55 -18.63
CA LEU A 14 3.42 -2.66 -18.19
C LEU A 14 4.50 -3.03 -19.21
N LYS A 15 4.22 -2.89 -20.51
CA LYS A 15 5.23 -3.08 -21.57
C LYS A 15 6.34 -2.04 -21.45
N THR A 16 5.97 -0.78 -21.28
CA THR A 16 6.91 0.33 -21.08
C THR A 16 7.75 0.13 -19.81
N VAL A 17 7.12 -0.29 -18.71
CA VAL A 17 7.84 -0.61 -17.46
C VAL A 17 8.86 -1.72 -17.68
N ALA A 18 8.50 -2.79 -18.40
CA ALA A 18 9.40 -3.89 -18.72
C ALA A 18 10.64 -3.44 -19.50
N GLU A 19 10.47 -2.51 -20.45
CA GLU A 19 11.57 -1.94 -21.24
C GLU A 19 12.54 -1.11 -20.38
N THR A 20 12.01 -0.39 -19.38
CA THR A 20 12.83 0.48 -18.51
C THR A 20 13.67 -0.29 -17.51
N LYS A 21 13.30 -1.52 -17.17
CA LYS A 21 13.89 -2.36 -16.10
C LYS A 21 13.96 -1.66 -14.73
N LEU A 22 13.08 -0.68 -14.49
CA LEU A 22 13.00 0.02 -13.21
C LEU A 22 12.13 -0.75 -12.22
N PRO A 23 12.37 -0.61 -10.90
CA PRO A 23 11.48 -1.14 -9.87
C PRO A 23 10.04 -0.67 -10.08
N TYR A 24 9.09 -1.58 -9.91
CA TYR A 24 7.67 -1.31 -10.08
C TYR A 24 6.92 -1.46 -8.76
N ILE A 25 6.22 -0.40 -8.33
CA ILE A 25 5.35 -0.44 -7.17
C ILE A 25 3.95 -0.85 -7.65
N LEU A 26 3.59 -2.07 -7.32
CA LEU A 26 2.29 -2.67 -7.60
C LEU A 26 1.33 -2.32 -6.47
N MET A 27 0.40 -1.38 -6.70
CA MET A 27 -0.63 -1.08 -5.73
C MET A 27 -1.90 -1.90 -5.99
N HIS A 28 -2.49 -2.42 -4.90
CA HIS A 28 -3.81 -3.03 -4.94
C HIS A 28 -4.89 -1.96 -5.03
N SER A 29 -5.60 -1.95 -6.15
CA SER A 29 -6.82 -1.18 -6.38
C SER A 29 -7.85 -2.09 -7.03
N ASN A 30 -9.10 -2.03 -6.60
CA ASN A 30 -10.17 -2.91 -7.12
C ASN A 30 -11.05 -2.24 -8.17
N SER A 31 -10.60 -1.18 -8.79
CA SER A 31 -11.52 -0.41 -9.60
C SER A 31 -10.84 0.37 -10.70
N THR A 32 -11.64 0.78 -11.67
CA THR A 32 -11.26 1.78 -12.66
C THR A 32 -10.92 3.10 -11.97
N TYR A 33 -10.22 3.98 -12.66
CA TYR A 33 -9.86 5.32 -12.16
C TYR A 33 -11.06 6.08 -11.56
N GLN A 34 -12.25 5.89 -12.13
CA GLN A 34 -13.47 6.56 -11.70
C GLN A 34 -13.99 6.06 -10.36
N ASN A 35 -13.82 4.77 -10.06
CA ASN A 35 -14.42 4.08 -8.91
C ASN A 35 -13.40 3.65 -7.84
N MET A 36 -12.13 4.05 -7.96
CA MET A 36 -11.03 3.61 -7.08
C MET A 36 -11.23 3.94 -5.59
N HIS A 37 -12.15 4.83 -5.26
CA HIS A 37 -12.51 5.20 -3.89
C HIS A 37 -13.84 4.59 -3.42
N GLU A 38 -14.60 3.91 -4.29
CA GLU A 38 -15.80 3.22 -3.90
C GLU A 38 -15.47 2.05 -2.97
N LYS A 39 -16.17 2.01 -1.83
CA LYS A 39 -15.96 0.94 -0.85
C LYS A 39 -16.47 -0.38 -1.40
N ILE A 40 -15.62 -1.38 -1.35
CA ILE A 40 -15.95 -2.76 -1.72
C ILE A 40 -16.05 -3.56 -0.43
N HIS A 41 -16.97 -4.51 -0.39
CA HIS A 41 -17.06 -5.46 0.70
C HIS A 41 -16.11 -6.62 0.45
N TYR A 42 -15.20 -6.87 1.39
CA TYR A 42 -14.31 -8.02 1.40
C TYR A 42 -14.77 -9.00 2.48
N GLU A 43 -14.89 -10.28 2.17
CA GLU A 43 -15.05 -11.32 3.20
C GLU A 43 -13.80 -11.38 4.09
N ASP A 44 -12.63 -11.38 3.46
CA ASP A 44 -11.34 -11.23 4.11
C ASP A 44 -10.41 -10.38 3.24
N ILE A 45 -10.06 -9.20 3.72
CA ILE A 45 -9.22 -8.26 2.98
C ILE A 45 -7.80 -8.82 2.77
N ILE A 46 -7.22 -9.54 3.72
CA ILE A 46 -5.87 -10.09 3.61
C ILE A 46 -5.80 -11.17 2.54
N VAL A 47 -6.78 -12.07 2.54
CA VAL A 47 -6.90 -13.11 1.51
C VAL A 47 -7.09 -12.48 0.13
N SER A 48 -7.95 -11.47 0.03
CA SER A 48 -8.24 -10.77 -1.24
C SER A 48 -7.02 -10.05 -1.79
N LEU A 49 -6.24 -9.36 -0.92
CA LEU A 49 -4.98 -8.72 -1.27
C LEU A 49 -3.98 -9.74 -1.84
N ASN A 50 -3.75 -10.82 -1.11
CA ASN A 50 -2.77 -11.84 -1.49
C ASN A 50 -3.15 -12.55 -2.79
N TYR A 51 -4.43 -12.83 -3.00
CA TYR A 51 -4.92 -13.37 -4.26
C TYR A 51 -4.66 -12.42 -5.43
N SER A 52 -4.99 -11.13 -5.27
CA SER A 52 -4.77 -10.10 -6.28
C SER A 52 -3.28 -9.94 -6.60
N PHE A 53 -2.42 -9.83 -5.58
CA PHE A 53 -0.98 -9.75 -5.76
C PHE A 53 -0.41 -10.97 -6.47
N SER A 54 -0.84 -12.17 -6.11
CA SER A 54 -0.38 -13.40 -6.77
C SER A 54 -0.67 -13.39 -8.27
N LYS A 55 -1.89 -12.99 -8.66
CA LYS A 55 -2.27 -12.87 -10.08
C LYS A 55 -1.39 -11.85 -10.82
N LYS A 56 -1.28 -10.64 -10.27
CA LYS A 56 -0.52 -9.55 -10.89
C LYS A 56 0.97 -9.83 -10.95
N ILE A 57 1.56 -10.42 -9.92
CA ILE A 57 2.97 -10.83 -9.93
C ILE A 57 3.24 -11.84 -11.06
N ASN A 58 2.36 -12.82 -11.26
CA ASN A 58 2.49 -13.77 -12.36
C ASN A 58 2.43 -13.08 -13.73
N GLU A 59 1.57 -12.07 -13.90
CA GLU A 59 1.50 -11.24 -15.11
C GLU A 59 2.79 -10.45 -15.32
N LEU A 60 3.27 -9.74 -14.30
CA LEU A 60 4.50 -8.96 -14.34
C LEU A 60 5.73 -9.82 -14.68
N GLN A 61 5.84 -11.00 -14.09
CA GLN A 61 6.95 -11.92 -14.34
C GLN A 61 6.97 -12.42 -15.79
N LYS A 62 5.81 -12.67 -16.42
CA LYS A 62 5.71 -13.03 -17.85
C LYS A 62 6.20 -11.91 -18.77
N LEU A 63 6.11 -10.65 -18.33
CA LEU A 63 6.62 -9.46 -19.03
C LEU A 63 8.10 -9.16 -18.71
N GLY A 64 8.72 -9.95 -17.82
CA GLY A 64 10.12 -9.73 -17.40
C GLY A 64 10.29 -8.69 -16.32
N ILE A 65 9.22 -8.30 -15.61
CA ILE A 65 9.25 -7.37 -14.47
C ILE A 65 9.39 -8.19 -13.19
N TYR A 66 10.57 -8.19 -12.58
CA TYR A 66 10.89 -8.99 -11.38
C TYR A 66 11.12 -8.14 -10.14
N ASP A 67 11.52 -6.88 -10.29
CA ASP A 67 11.77 -5.96 -9.19
C ASP A 67 10.45 -5.26 -8.83
N VAL A 68 9.69 -5.90 -7.94
CA VAL A 68 8.34 -5.49 -7.56
C VAL A 68 8.29 -5.16 -6.08
N ILE A 69 7.68 -4.02 -5.75
CA ILE A 69 7.33 -3.58 -4.41
C ILE A 69 5.80 -3.64 -4.29
N LEU A 70 5.28 -4.24 -3.23
CA LEU A 70 3.84 -4.36 -3.02
C LEU A 70 3.32 -3.19 -2.19
N ASP A 71 2.23 -2.56 -2.64
CA ASP A 71 1.49 -1.52 -1.90
C ASP A 71 0.04 -2.00 -1.72
N PRO A 72 -0.44 -2.24 -0.49
CA PRO A 72 -1.79 -2.74 -0.27
C PRO A 72 -2.88 -1.68 -0.52
N GLY A 73 -2.53 -0.45 -0.87
CA GLY A 73 -3.48 0.57 -1.32
C GLY A 73 -4.40 1.08 -0.21
N PHE A 74 -3.84 1.51 0.92
CA PHE A 74 -4.61 2.19 1.97
C PHE A 74 -5.36 3.40 1.41
N GLY A 75 -6.65 3.55 1.78
CA GLY A 75 -7.52 4.63 1.30
C GLY A 75 -8.18 4.40 -0.06
N PHE A 76 -7.92 3.26 -0.71
CA PHE A 76 -8.51 2.91 -2.01
C PHE A 76 -9.50 1.75 -1.85
N GLY A 77 -10.80 2.04 -1.97
CA GLY A 77 -11.88 1.06 -1.99
C GLY A 77 -12.04 0.20 -0.72
N LYS A 78 -11.49 0.62 0.42
CA LYS A 78 -11.46 -0.16 1.65
C LYS A 78 -12.19 0.55 2.78
N THR A 79 -12.88 -0.20 3.62
CA THR A 79 -13.53 0.34 4.83
C THR A 79 -12.48 0.74 5.87
N ILE A 80 -12.92 1.44 6.92
CA ILE A 80 -12.03 1.78 8.04
C ILE A 80 -11.58 0.50 8.75
N GLU A 81 -12.50 -0.43 8.94
CA GLU A 81 -12.27 -1.73 9.56
C GLU A 81 -11.23 -2.54 8.78
N ASP A 82 -11.38 -2.62 7.44
CA ASP A 82 -10.40 -3.28 6.57
C ASP A 82 -9.00 -2.68 6.75
N GLN A 83 -8.91 -1.35 6.79
CA GLN A 83 -7.62 -0.66 6.89
C GLN A 83 -6.94 -0.90 8.24
N TYR A 84 -7.69 -0.93 9.35
CA TYR A 84 -7.12 -1.30 10.64
C TYR A 84 -6.74 -2.80 10.69
N LYS A 85 -7.56 -3.69 10.14
CA LYS A 85 -7.19 -5.10 9.98
C LYS A 85 -5.89 -5.27 9.19
N MET A 86 -5.72 -4.54 8.09
CA MET A 86 -4.47 -4.54 7.31
C MET A 86 -3.26 -4.08 8.14
N ILE A 87 -3.42 -3.08 9.02
CA ILE A 87 -2.36 -2.63 9.93
C ILE A 87 -2.05 -3.71 10.97
N ASP A 88 -3.09 -4.36 11.51
CA ASP A 88 -2.95 -5.40 12.54
C ASP A 88 -2.33 -6.69 11.99
N GLU A 89 -2.48 -6.95 10.71
CA GLU A 89 -2.06 -8.17 10.05
C GLU A 89 -1.02 -7.93 8.93
N VAL A 90 -0.24 -6.83 8.99
CA VAL A 90 0.79 -6.49 7.98
C VAL A 90 1.70 -7.67 7.63
N GLN A 91 2.09 -8.47 8.62
CA GLN A 91 2.97 -9.63 8.45
C GLN A 91 2.36 -10.72 7.55
N HIS A 92 1.06 -10.68 7.30
CA HIS A 92 0.33 -11.63 6.45
C HIS A 92 0.01 -11.06 5.06
N ILE A 93 0.37 -9.79 4.78
CA ILE A 93 0.15 -9.15 3.49
C ILE A 93 1.34 -9.40 2.58
N GLY A 94 1.05 -9.85 1.36
CA GLY A 94 2.05 -10.08 0.34
C GLY A 94 2.83 -11.37 0.54
N PHE A 95 4.06 -11.37 0.06
CA PHE A 95 4.93 -12.55 0.08
C PHE A 95 6.34 -12.11 0.47
N GLU A 96 7.04 -12.89 1.28
CA GLU A 96 8.35 -12.57 1.86
C GLU A 96 9.39 -12.08 0.84
N LYS A 97 9.31 -12.57 -0.38
CA LYS A 97 10.20 -12.19 -1.49
C LYS A 97 10.06 -10.73 -1.92
N PHE A 98 8.92 -10.10 -1.70
CA PHE A 98 8.61 -8.76 -2.19
C PHE A 98 8.51 -7.76 -1.03
N PRO A 99 9.27 -6.65 -1.04
CA PRO A 99 9.15 -5.65 0.00
C PRO A 99 7.76 -5.01 0.00
N LEU A 100 7.23 -4.75 1.20
CA LEU A 100 5.93 -4.12 1.40
C LEU A 100 6.12 -2.63 1.68
N LEU A 101 5.43 -1.80 0.87
CA LEU A 101 5.33 -0.36 1.02
C LEU A 101 4.00 0.00 1.66
N ILE A 102 4.04 0.82 2.71
CA ILE A 102 2.86 1.30 3.42
C ILE A 102 2.73 2.82 3.27
N GLY A 103 1.58 3.26 2.78
CA GLY A 103 1.24 4.67 2.58
C GLY A 103 0.00 5.07 3.38
N ILE A 104 0.14 5.35 4.68
CA ILE A 104 -0.97 5.71 5.59
C ILE A 104 -0.97 7.17 6.03
N SER A 105 0.11 7.91 5.75
CA SER A 105 0.26 9.30 6.15
C SER A 105 -0.90 10.18 5.67
N ARG A 106 -1.50 10.91 6.61
CA ARG A 106 -2.62 11.83 6.39
C ARG A 106 -3.87 11.20 5.76
N LYS A 107 -4.07 9.88 5.94
CA LYS A 107 -5.22 9.16 5.34
C LYS A 107 -6.50 9.35 6.17
N SER A 108 -7.63 9.38 5.45
CA SER A 108 -8.94 9.70 6.00
C SER A 108 -9.44 8.72 7.07
N PHE A 109 -9.04 7.46 7.01
CA PHE A 109 -9.41 6.46 8.01
C PHE A 109 -8.79 6.73 9.39
N ILE A 110 -7.73 7.57 9.46
CA ILE A 110 -7.10 8.00 10.71
C ILE A 110 -7.78 9.28 11.22
N TYR A 111 -7.82 10.35 10.40
CA TYR A 111 -8.25 11.66 10.88
C TYR A 111 -9.78 11.81 11.03
N LYS A 112 -10.57 11.16 10.14
CA LYS A 112 -12.04 11.31 10.20
C LYS A 112 -12.66 10.77 11.49
N PRO A 113 -12.33 9.57 12.00
CA PRO A 113 -12.85 9.09 13.27
C PRO A 113 -12.47 9.96 14.46
N LEU A 114 -11.36 10.68 14.38
CA LEU A 114 -10.87 11.58 15.42
C LEU A 114 -11.46 13.00 15.33
N GLY A 115 -12.20 13.32 14.27
CA GLY A 115 -12.70 14.67 14.02
C GLY A 115 -11.59 15.69 13.77
N LYS A 116 -10.40 15.25 13.34
CA LYS A 116 -9.21 16.06 13.10
C LYS A 116 -9.01 16.41 11.63
N LEU A 117 -8.15 17.36 11.35
CA LEU A 117 -7.66 17.63 9.99
C LEU A 117 -6.49 16.67 9.64
N PRO A 118 -6.22 16.43 8.33
CA PRO A 118 -5.10 15.58 7.90
C PRO A 118 -3.72 15.99 8.44
N THR A 119 -3.54 17.29 8.72
CA THR A 119 -2.29 17.87 9.24
C THR A 119 -2.16 17.77 10.76
N GLU A 120 -3.22 17.39 11.47
CA GLU A 120 -3.26 17.33 12.94
C GLU A 120 -3.05 15.93 13.50
N ILE A 121 -2.80 14.93 12.63
CA ILE A 121 -2.70 13.51 13.01
C ILE A 121 -1.28 12.96 12.88
N ASN A 122 -0.27 13.82 13.04
CA ASN A 122 1.11 13.35 12.87
C ASN A 122 1.50 12.32 13.94
N GLU A 123 1.15 12.56 15.20
CA GLU A 123 1.44 11.62 16.30
C GLU A 123 0.78 10.25 16.06
N GLU A 124 -0.50 10.24 15.74
CA GLU A 124 -1.24 9.00 15.43
C GLU A 124 -0.63 8.27 14.23
N THR A 125 -0.23 9.05 13.21
CA THR A 125 0.44 8.49 12.02
C THR A 125 1.77 7.84 12.40
N GLN A 126 2.61 8.48 13.22
CA GLN A 126 3.89 7.92 13.64
C GLN A 126 3.71 6.66 14.51
N ASN A 127 2.69 6.62 15.37
CA ASN A 127 2.35 5.43 16.15
C ASN A 127 1.97 4.25 15.24
N LEU A 128 1.19 4.49 14.19
CA LEU A 128 0.85 3.48 13.20
C LEU A 128 2.06 3.08 12.34
N HIS A 129 2.98 4.01 12.02
CA HIS A 129 4.24 3.69 11.33
C HIS A 129 5.10 2.73 12.15
N ARG A 130 5.27 2.96 13.48
CA ARG A 130 5.97 2.00 14.36
C ARG A 130 5.34 0.61 14.27
N LYS A 131 4.02 0.53 14.42
CA LYS A 131 3.28 -0.73 14.39
C LYS A 131 3.48 -1.50 13.07
N VAL A 132 3.39 -0.84 11.93
CA VAL A 132 3.56 -1.54 10.63
C VAL A 132 5.01 -1.94 10.37
N LEU A 133 5.99 -1.15 10.83
CA LEU A 133 7.42 -1.49 10.72
C LEU A 133 7.77 -2.71 11.59
N GLU A 134 7.30 -2.76 12.84
CA GLU A 134 7.47 -3.92 13.74
C GLU A 134 6.90 -5.20 13.13
N LYS A 135 5.82 -5.07 12.33
CA LYS A 135 5.15 -6.18 11.64
C LYS A 135 5.71 -6.50 10.26
N GLY A 136 6.79 -5.86 9.84
CA GLY A 136 7.54 -6.26 8.65
C GLY A 136 7.41 -5.36 7.43
N ALA A 137 6.71 -4.22 7.49
CA ALA A 137 6.78 -3.21 6.43
C ALA A 137 8.23 -2.77 6.22
N LYS A 138 8.63 -2.57 4.95
CA LYS A 138 10.01 -2.21 4.60
C LYS A 138 10.15 -0.79 4.10
N ILE A 139 9.08 -0.23 3.55
CA ILE A 139 9.08 1.11 2.95
C ILE A 139 7.86 1.86 3.46
N LEU A 140 8.06 3.11 3.86
CA LEU A 140 6.99 4.03 4.21
C LEU A 140 6.92 5.18 3.19
N ARG A 141 5.74 5.41 2.62
CA ARG A 141 5.47 6.61 1.81
C ARG A 141 4.75 7.64 2.66
N VAL A 142 5.40 8.79 2.88
CA VAL A 142 5.01 9.74 3.92
C VAL A 142 5.00 11.19 3.42
N HIS A 143 4.28 12.07 4.14
CA HIS A 143 4.34 13.52 3.96
C HIS A 143 5.37 14.14 4.93
N ASP A 144 5.39 13.67 6.18
CA ASP A 144 6.20 14.24 7.27
C ASP A 144 7.50 13.44 7.42
N VAL A 145 8.46 13.70 6.51
CA VAL A 145 9.69 12.91 6.35
C VAL A 145 10.58 12.99 7.59
N ALA A 146 10.76 14.21 8.17
CA ALA A 146 11.62 14.42 9.32
C ALA A 146 11.15 13.62 10.55
N ASP A 147 9.85 13.67 10.84
CA ASP A 147 9.25 12.97 11.98
C ASP A 147 9.27 11.46 11.77
N THR A 148 9.01 11.00 10.54
CA THR A 148 9.10 9.58 10.21
C THR A 148 10.53 9.05 10.33
N LYS A 149 11.53 9.83 9.90
CA LYS A 149 12.94 9.48 10.07
C LYS A 149 13.29 9.32 11.56
N LYS A 150 12.88 10.29 12.41
CA LYS A 150 13.05 10.21 13.85
C LYS A 150 12.40 8.95 14.44
N THR A 151 11.14 8.65 14.03
CA THR A 151 10.44 7.44 14.44
C THR A 151 11.24 6.17 14.11
N ILE A 152 11.82 6.06 12.92
CA ILE A 152 12.63 4.91 12.51
C ILE A 152 13.94 4.84 13.32
N GLU A 153 14.57 5.97 13.62
CA GLU A 153 15.80 6.02 14.42
C GLU A 153 15.56 5.58 15.86
N GLU A 154 14.41 5.92 16.45
CA GLU A 154 14.02 5.49 17.80
C GLU A 154 13.70 3.99 17.92
N MET A 155 13.45 3.30 16.81
CA MET A 155 13.15 1.86 16.76
C MET A 155 14.39 0.96 16.60
N ARG A 156 15.58 1.55 16.40
CA ARG A 156 16.85 0.83 16.20
C ARG A 156 17.57 0.59 17.51
#